data_39549798508e28a750d486973384a5e9
#
_entry.id   39549798508e28a750d486973384a5e9
#
_cell.length_a   1.000
_cell.length_b   1.000
_cell.length_c   1.000
_cell.angle_alpha   90.00
_cell.angle_beta   90.00
_cell.angle_gamma   90.00
#
_symmetry.space_group_name_H-M   'P 1'
#
loop_
_entity.id
_entity.type
_entity.pdbx_description
1 polymer ?
#
loop_
_entity_poly.entity_id
_entity_poly.type
_entity_poly.pdbx_seq_one_letter_code
_entity_poly.pdbx_strand_id
1 'polypeptide(L)'
;MTTTTVNAVAVYRHLEFCRQCLWPDLDVQLISTTEAWAQYAVAGPNARKLLQKLVDPAFDISNDAFPFMGCGEITICGGLRARLFRISFSGELAFEIAVPTRYGDALIRQLMEAGKEFDVTPYGTEALGVMRIEKGHAAGNELNGTTTAHNLGMGRMVSQTKDSIGAVLSRREGLMREDA
;
A
#
# COMPACT_ATOMS: atom_id res chain seq x y z
N MET A 1 -9.99 -1.66 3.01
CA MET A 1 -8.86 -0.82 3.47
C MET A 1 -7.63 -1.68 3.57
N THR A 2 -6.48 -1.13 3.20
CA THR A 2 -5.15 -1.77 3.38
C THR A 2 -4.28 -0.83 4.22
N THR A 3 -3.52 -1.38 5.15
CA THR A 3 -2.55 -0.65 5.98
C THR A 3 -1.31 -1.52 6.17
N THR A 4 -0.26 -0.95 6.79
CA THR A 4 0.93 -1.73 7.10
C THR A 4 0.62 -2.77 8.19
N THR A 5 1.25 -3.94 8.12
CA THR A 5 1.06 -5.01 9.12
C THR A 5 1.37 -4.53 10.55
N VAL A 6 2.40 -3.71 10.72
CA VAL A 6 2.76 -3.11 12.02
C VAL A 6 1.61 -2.31 12.64
N ASN A 7 0.83 -1.60 11.82
CA ASN A 7 -0.26 -0.75 12.28
C ASN A 7 -1.64 -1.44 12.23
N ALA A 8 -1.72 -2.68 11.76
CA ALA A 8 -3.00 -3.37 11.56
C ALA A 8 -3.85 -3.42 12.84
N VAL A 9 -3.24 -3.76 13.97
CA VAL A 9 -3.93 -3.83 15.27
C VAL A 9 -4.42 -2.45 15.74
N ALA A 10 -3.58 -1.42 15.61
CA ALA A 10 -3.93 -0.07 16.03
C ALA A 10 -5.08 0.49 15.19
N VAL A 11 -5.02 0.29 13.87
CA VAL A 11 -6.09 0.71 12.94
C VAL A 11 -7.37 -0.05 13.22
N TYR A 12 -7.31 -1.37 13.40
CA TYR A 12 -8.49 -2.18 13.69
C TYR A 12 -9.17 -1.76 15.00
N ARG A 13 -8.40 -1.56 16.07
CA ARG A 13 -8.90 -1.07 17.35
C ARG A 13 -9.58 0.29 17.23
N HIS A 14 -8.97 1.21 16.48
CA HIS A 14 -9.56 2.53 16.25
C HIS A 14 -10.90 2.44 15.48
N LEU A 15 -10.95 1.62 14.44
CA LEU A 15 -12.18 1.41 13.67
C LEU A 15 -13.28 0.77 14.53
N GLU A 16 -12.94 -0.22 15.36
CA GLU A 16 -13.88 -0.83 16.31
C GLU A 16 -14.40 0.19 17.34
N PHE A 17 -13.52 1.04 17.85
CA PHE A 17 -13.94 2.13 18.74
C PHE A 17 -14.91 3.09 18.03
N CYS A 18 -14.60 3.50 16.81
CA CYS A 18 -15.48 4.35 16.02
C CYS A 18 -16.84 3.70 15.81
N ARG A 19 -16.88 2.43 15.42
CA ARG A 19 -18.12 1.69 15.18
C ARG A 19 -18.95 1.49 16.43
N GLN A 20 -18.31 1.12 17.54
CA GLN A 20 -19.06 0.74 18.76
C GLN A 20 -19.39 1.93 19.65
N CYS A 21 -18.60 3.01 19.63
CA CYS A 21 -18.74 4.11 20.58
C CYS A 21 -19.16 5.42 19.92
N LEU A 22 -18.60 5.75 18.75
CA LEU A 22 -18.88 7.04 18.10
C LEU A 22 -20.06 6.96 17.13
N TRP A 23 -20.17 5.88 16.40
CA TRP A 23 -21.19 5.69 15.35
C TRP A 23 -21.83 4.30 15.44
N PRO A 24 -22.53 3.99 16.55
CA PRO A 24 -23.09 2.65 16.78
C PRO A 24 -24.24 2.30 15.82
N ASP A 25 -24.89 3.31 15.26
CA ASP A 25 -26.01 3.15 14.33
C ASP A 25 -25.60 2.85 12.89
N LEU A 26 -24.28 2.84 12.58
CA LEU A 26 -23.82 2.49 11.26
C LEU A 26 -23.91 0.97 11.01
N ASP A 27 -24.58 0.58 9.93
CA ASP A 27 -24.60 -0.80 9.45
C ASP A 27 -23.29 -1.14 8.74
N VAL A 28 -22.23 -1.38 9.54
CA VAL A 28 -20.89 -1.68 9.09
C VAL A 28 -20.32 -2.84 9.89
N GLN A 29 -19.71 -3.80 9.19
CA GLN A 29 -18.95 -4.90 9.80
C GLN A 29 -17.48 -4.76 9.50
N LEU A 30 -16.64 -5.04 10.50
CA LEU A 30 -15.18 -5.01 10.39
C LEU A 30 -14.63 -6.43 10.55
N ILE A 31 -13.90 -6.89 9.55
CA ILE A 31 -13.28 -8.21 9.55
C ILE A 31 -11.82 -8.06 9.16
N SER A 32 -10.91 -8.47 10.05
CA SER A 32 -9.48 -8.51 9.72
C SER A 32 -9.20 -9.68 8.77
N THR A 33 -8.55 -9.38 7.65
CA THR A 33 -8.08 -10.38 6.68
C THR A 33 -6.56 -10.35 6.54
N THR A 34 -5.85 -9.82 7.53
CA THR A 34 -4.39 -9.64 7.50
C THR A 34 -3.66 -10.95 7.21
N GLU A 35 -4.04 -12.03 7.88
CA GLU A 35 -3.43 -13.35 7.71
C GLU A 35 -3.94 -14.14 6.49
N ALA A 36 -4.96 -13.62 5.80
CA ALA A 36 -5.57 -14.32 4.66
C ALA A 36 -4.79 -14.12 3.35
N TRP A 37 -3.87 -13.15 3.30
CA TRP A 37 -3.18 -12.75 2.08
C TRP A 37 -1.67 -12.73 2.27
N ALA A 38 -0.94 -13.30 1.32
CA ALA A 38 0.48 -13.09 1.11
C ALA A 38 0.67 -12.05 0.01
N GLN A 39 1.45 -11.01 0.27
CA GLN A 39 1.66 -9.89 -0.64
C GLN A 39 3.13 -9.66 -0.92
N TYR A 40 3.48 -9.42 -2.18
CA TYR A 40 4.82 -9.11 -2.64
C TYR A 40 4.84 -7.82 -3.45
N ALA A 41 5.86 -6.99 -3.25
CA ALA A 41 6.14 -5.85 -4.10
C ALA A 41 7.09 -6.28 -5.22
N VAL A 42 6.75 -5.90 -6.46
CA VAL A 42 7.60 -6.08 -7.65
C VAL A 42 7.90 -4.68 -8.17
N ALA A 43 9.14 -4.23 -8.03
CA ALA A 43 9.57 -2.87 -8.33
C ALA A 43 10.74 -2.84 -9.30
N GLY A 44 10.81 -1.79 -10.10
CA GLY A 44 11.87 -1.53 -11.07
C GLY A 44 11.36 -1.38 -12.51
N PRO A 45 12.22 -0.98 -13.44
CA PRO A 45 11.81 -0.63 -14.81
C PRO A 45 11.21 -1.81 -15.58
N ASN A 46 11.54 -3.05 -15.21
CA ASN A 46 11.03 -4.25 -15.83
C ASN A 46 9.87 -4.92 -15.05
N ALA A 47 9.40 -4.31 -13.95
CA ALA A 47 8.35 -4.89 -13.11
C ALA A 47 7.09 -5.30 -13.89
N ARG A 48 6.63 -4.44 -14.80
CA ARG A 48 5.47 -4.76 -15.65
C ARG A 48 5.74 -5.91 -16.59
N LYS A 49 6.91 -5.95 -17.24
CA LYS A 49 7.28 -7.02 -18.16
C LYS A 49 7.33 -8.38 -17.45
N LEU A 50 7.87 -8.38 -16.23
CA LEU A 50 7.88 -9.58 -15.41
C LEU A 50 6.45 -10.03 -15.08
N LEU A 51 5.60 -9.12 -14.60
CA LEU A 51 4.22 -9.45 -14.25
C LEU A 51 3.38 -9.91 -15.45
N GLN A 52 3.60 -9.34 -16.64
CA GLN A 52 2.93 -9.77 -17.87
C GLN A 52 3.15 -11.24 -18.21
N LYS A 53 4.23 -11.86 -17.72
CA LYS A 53 4.48 -13.29 -17.90
C LYS A 53 3.63 -14.17 -17.00
N LEU A 54 3.14 -13.63 -15.90
CA LEU A 54 2.39 -14.38 -14.88
C LEU A 54 0.90 -14.03 -14.89
N VAL A 55 0.56 -12.82 -15.28
CA VAL A 55 -0.83 -12.34 -15.38
C VAL A 55 -1.50 -13.01 -16.57
N ASP A 56 -2.74 -13.45 -16.37
CA ASP A 56 -3.56 -14.01 -17.44
C ASP A 56 -3.70 -12.98 -18.57
N PRO A 57 -3.47 -13.37 -19.85
CA PRO A 57 -3.58 -12.49 -21.00
C PRO A 57 -4.93 -11.77 -21.17
N ALA A 58 -5.98 -12.23 -20.50
CA ALA A 58 -7.26 -11.53 -20.47
C ALA A 58 -7.22 -10.19 -19.74
N PHE A 59 -6.18 -9.94 -18.91
CA PHE A 59 -6.04 -8.71 -18.14
C PHE A 59 -4.93 -7.84 -18.72
N ASP A 60 -5.31 -6.66 -19.20
CA ASP A 60 -4.36 -5.64 -19.64
C ASP A 60 -3.85 -4.85 -18.44
N ILE A 61 -2.54 -4.95 -18.18
CA ILE A 61 -1.84 -4.19 -17.14
C ILE A 61 -0.95 -3.07 -17.73
N SER A 62 -1.26 -2.58 -18.93
CA SER A 62 -0.62 -1.41 -19.53
C SER A 62 -0.84 -0.14 -18.69
N ASN A 63 -0.16 0.95 -19.04
CA ASN A 63 -0.37 2.23 -18.36
C ASN A 63 -1.79 2.75 -18.50
N ASP A 64 -2.39 2.53 -19.66
CA ASP A 64 -3.71 3.05 -20.01
C ASP A 64 -4.81 2.25 -19.31
N ALA A 65 -4.71 0.93 -19.31
CA ALA A 65 -5.70 0.06 -18.67
C ALA A 65 -5.53 -0.06 -17.16
N PHE A 66 -4.28 0.04 -16.65
CA PHE A 66 -3.94 -0.08 -15.24
C PHE A 66 -3.01 1.07 -14.80
N PRO A 67 -3.56 2.30 -14.64
CA PRO A 67 -2.79 3.49 -14.31
C PRO A 67 -2.26 3.46 -12.87
N PHE A 68 -1.38 4.41 -12.53
CA PHE A 68 -0.92 4.61 -11.16
C PHE A 68 -2.11 4.79 -10.21
N MET A 69 -2.05 4.17 -9.04
CA MET A 69 -3.12 4.01 -8.04
C MET A 69 -4.27 3.07 -8.48
N GLY A 70 -4.17 2.43 -9.64
CA GLY A 70 -5.10 1.39 -10.04
C GLY A 70 -5.03 0.17 -9.12
N CYS A 71 -6.17 -0.44 -8.86
CA CYS A 71 -6.27 -1.72 -8.16
C CYS A 71 -7.37 -2.58 -8.78
N GLY A 72 -7.18 -3.90 -8.74
CA GLY A 72 -8.16 -4.83 -9.29
C GLY A 72 -7.91 -6.28 -8.91
N GLU A 73 -8.94 -7.07 -9.07
CA GLU A 73 -8.82 -8.53 -9.03
C GLU A 73 -8.45 -9.04 -10.42
N ILE A 74 -7.47 -9.90 -10.47
CA ILE A 74 -6.95 -10.53 -11.68
C ILE A 74 -6.78 -12.03 -11.46
N THR A 75 -6.45 -12.76 -12.53
CA THR A 75 -5.91 -14.12 -12.43
C THR A 75 -4.46 -14.15 -12.88
N ILE A 76 -3.68 -15.00 -12.24
CA ILE A 76 -2.25 -15.20 -12.49
C ILE A 76 -1.89 -16.67 -12.48
N CYS A 77 -0.73 -17.02 -13.01
CA CYS A 77 -0.15 -18.37 -12.92
C CYS A 77 -1.14 -19.48 -13.32
N GLY A 78 -1.92 -19.26 -14.37
CA GLY A 78 -2.84 -20.27 -14.90
C GLY A 78 -4.18 -20.38 -14.15
N GLY A 79 -4.66 -19.30 -13.53
CA GLY A 79 -6.02 -19.24 -12.96
C GLY A 79 -6.09 -18.95 -11.46
N LEU A 80 -4.96 -18.67 -10.81
CA LEU A 80 -4.97 -18.26 -9.41
C LEU A 80 -5.50 -16.83 -9.28
N ARG A 81 -6.56 -16.64 -8.49
CA ARG A 81 -7.09 -15.30 -8.17
C ARG A 81 -6.08 -14.51 -7.34
N ALA A 82 -5.83 -13.28 -7.76
CA ALA A 82 -4.93 -12.35 -7.10
C ALA A 82 -5.54 -10.95 -7.07
N ARG A 83 -5.01 -10.12 -6.17
CA ARG A 83 -5.25 -8.67 -6.16
C ARG A 83 -3.97 -8.00 -6.64
N LEU A 84 -4.12 -7.09 -7.57
CA LEU A 84 -3.00 -6.30 -8.09
C LEU A 84 -3.24 -4.83 -7.76
N PHE A 85 -2.19 -4.16 -7.26
CA PHE A 85 -2.20 -2.74 -6.95
C PHE A 85 -1.04 -2.08 -7.69
N ARG A 86 -1.31 -1.00 -8.43
CA ARG A 86 -0.30 -0.19 -9.08
C ARG A 86 0.17 0.93 -8.16
N ILE A 87 0.93 0.56 -7.14
CA ILE A 87 1.47 1.48 -6.12
C ILE A 87 2.96 1.25 -5.96
N SER A 88 3.68 2.28 -5.50
CA SER A 88 5.12 2.22 -5.31
C SER A 88 5.51 2.88 -4.00
N PHE A 89 6.23 2.15 -3.16
CA PHE A 89 6.86 2.69 -1.96
C PHE A 89 8.31 3.10 -2.22
N SER A 90 9.01 2.36 -3.08
CA SER A 90 10.40 2.64 -3.45
C SER A 90 10.57 3.81 -4.43
N GLY A 91 9.48 4.26 -5.06
CA GLY A 91 9.52 5.30 -6.08
C GLY A 91 9.72 4.82 -7.51
N GLU A 92 10.04 3.54 -7.68
CA GLU A 92 10.17 2.90 -8.97
C GLU A 92 8.79 2.58 -9.60
N LEU A 93 8.79 2.15 -10.87
CA LEU A 93 7.62 1.45 -11.42
C LEU A 93 7.38 0.20 -10.59
N ALA A 94 6.28 0.17 -9.86
CA ALA A 94 6.03 -0.93 -8.95
C ALA A 94 4.57 -1.37 -8.96
N PHE A 95 4.40 -2.62 -8.55
CA PHE A 95 3.12 -3.25 -8.29
C PHE A 95 3.20 -4.03 -6.98
N GLU A 96 2.12 -4.08 -6.27
CA GLU A 96 1.94 -5.03 -5.17
C GLU A 96 0.94 -6.08 -5.60
N ILE A 97 1.31 -7.34 -5.44
CA ILE A 97 0.49 -8.48 -5.82
C ILE A 97 0.19 -9.34 -4.60
N ALA A 98 -1.08 -9.57 -4.33
CA ALA A 98 -1.54 -10.35 -3.20
C ALA A 98 -2.32 -11.59 -3.65
N VAL A 99 -2.01 -12.72 -3.05
CA VAL A 99 -2.69 -14.01 -3.25
C VAL A 99 -3.15 -14.56 -1.90
N PRO A 100 -4.14 -15.48 -1.85
CA PRO A 100 -4.45 -16.19 -0.61
C PRO A 100 -3.18 -16.80 -0.02
N THR A 101 -2.99 -16.67 1.29
CA THR A 101 -1.73 -16.98 2.01
C THR A 101 -1.11 -18.32 1.63
N ARG A 102 -1.94 -19.36 1.44
CA ARG A 102 -1.47 -20.71 1.05
C ARG A 102 -0.68 -20.77 -0.26
N TYR A 103 -0.80 -19.74 -1.11
CA TYR A 103 -0.10 -19.67 -2.39
C TYR A 103 1.11 -18.72 -2.36
N GLY A 104 1.44 -18.13 -1.20
CA GLY A 104 2.53 -17.17 -1.09
C GLY A 104 3.89 -17.74 -1.53
N ASP A 105 4.26 -18.92 -1.03
CA ASP A 105 5.52 -19.59 -1.43
C ASP A 105 5.55 -19.91 -2.93
N ALA A 106 4.45 -20.40 -3.47
CA ALA A 106 4.37 -20.68 -4.91
C ALA A 106 4.51 -19.39 -5.74
N LEU A 107 3.88 -18.31 -5.32
CA LEU A 107 3.98 -17.03 -6.03
C LEU A 107 5.40 -16.47 -6.04
N ILE A 108 6.09 -16.44 -4.90
CA ILE A 108 7.46 -15.90 -4.88
C ILE A 108 8.41 -16.73 -5.77
N ARG A 109 8.26 -18.05 -5.80
CA ARG A 109 9.04 -18.91 -6.71
C ARG A 109 8.76 -18.59 -8.17
N GLN A 110 7.50 -18.37 -8.54
CA GLN A 110 7.12 -18.00 -9.91
C GLN A 110 7.66 -16.61 -10.29
N LEU A 111 7.60 -15.64 -9.37
CA LEU A 111 8.19 -14.32 -9.58
C LEU A 111 9.70 -14.40 -9.79
N MET A 112 10.41 -15.17 -8.98
CA MET A 112 11.85 -15.36 -9.11
C MET A 112 12.22 -16.07 -10.40
N GLU A 113 11.47 -17.09 -10.81
CA GLU A 113 11.71 -17.82 -12.06
C GLU A 113 11.47 -16.93 -13.28
N ALA A 114 10.30 -16.28 -13.35
CA ALA A 114 9.94 -15.38 -14.44
C ALA A 114 10.84 -14.14 -14.53
N GLY A 115 11.44 -13.76 -13.41
CA GLY A 115 12.32 -12.60 -13.30
C GLY A 115 13.78 -12.83 -13.67
N LYS A 116 14.22 -14.09 -13.86
CA LYS A 116 15.63 -14.41 -14.17
C LYS A 116 16.18 -13.63 -15.35
N GLU A 117 15.42 -13.49 -16.42
CA GLU A 117 15.84 -12.74 -17.60
C GLU A 117 15.94 -11.22 -17.39
N PHE A 118 15.43 -10.72 -16.28
CA PHE A 118 15.46 -9.31 -15.89
C PHE A 118 16.41 -9.07 -14.70
N ASP A 119 17.20 -10.06 -14.33
CA ASP A 119 18.10 -10.02 -13.17
C ASP A 119 17.38 -9.64 -11.87
N VAL A 120 16.18 -10.21 -11.67
CA VAL A 120 15.38 -9.95 -10.46
C VAL A 120 16.17 -10.34 -9.22
N THR A 121 16.20 -9.45 -8.24
CA THR A 121 16.90 -9.64 -6.97
C THR A 121 15.96 -9.34 -5.81
N PRO A 122 15.86 -10.23 -4.81
CA PRO A 122 15.17 -9.90 -3.57
C PRO A 122 15.88 -8.77 -2.84
N TYR A 123 15.12 -7.83 -2.29
CA TYR A 123 15.68 -6.77 -1.44
C TYR A 123 14.93 -6.71 -0.11
N GLY A 124 15.65 -6.36 0.95
CA GLY A 124 15.10 -6.29 2.30
C GLY A 124 14.52 -4.92 2.64
N THR A 125 13.94 -4.84 3.83
CA THR A 125 13.29 -3.62 4.34
C THR A 125 14.26 -2.46 4.55
N GLU A 126 15.53 -2.73 4.79
CA GLU A 126 16.55 -1.69 4.93
C GLU A 126 16.82 -1.00 3.59
N ALA A 127 17.04 -1.78 2.52
CA ALA A 127 17.18 -1.24 1.18
C ALA A 127 15.91 -0.48 0.74
N LEU A 128 14.72 -1.02 1.05
CA LEU A 128 13.46 -0.33 0.82
C LEU A 128 13.39 1.02 1.55
N GLY A 129 13.91 1.07 2.79
CA GLY A 129 14.01 2.28 3.60
C GLY A 129 14.89 3.35 2.95
N VAL A 130 16.01 2.96 2.33
CA VAL A 130 16.88 3.88 1.57
C VAL A 130 16.16 4.40 0.33
N MET A 131 15.60 3.52 -0.48
CA MET A 131 14.92 3.89 -1.73
C MET A 131 13.75 4.85 -1.50
N ARG A 132 12.94 4.65 -0.46
CA ARG A 132 11.81 5.55 -0.17
C ARG A 132 12.31 6.94 0.25
N ILE A 133 13.46 7.05 0.93
CA ILE A 133 14.08 8.33 1.30
C ILE A 133 14.59 9.04 0.04
N GLU A 134 15.27 8.35 -0.85
CA GLU A 134 15.72 8.90 -2.14
C GLU A 134 14.55 9.47 -2.95
N LYS A 135 13.39 8.83 -2.87
CA LYS A 135 12.16 9.30 -3.51
C LYS A 135 11.52 10.48 -2.77
N GLY A 136 11.86 10.74 -1.52
CA GLY A 136 11.15 11.69 -0.66
C GLY A 136 9.80 11.18 -0.15
N HIS A 137 9.64 9.87 0.00
CA HIS A 137 8.40 9.25 0.45
C HIS A 137 8.39 9.19 1.98
N ALA A 138 7.53 9.99 2.62
CA ALA A 138 7.36 9.98 4.07
C ALA A 138 6.77 8.65 4.56
N ALA A 139 7.36 8.06 5.59
CA ALA A 139 6.91 6.81 6.17
C ALA A 139 7.41 6.65 7.62
N GLY A 140 6.83 5.70 8.34
CA GLY A 140 7.33 5.25 9.63
C GLY A 140 7.54 6.39 10.63
N ASN A 141 8.79 6.71 10.87
CA ASN A 141 9.18 7.67 11.90
C ASN A 141 8.74 9.12 11.63
N GLU A 142 8.59 9.52 10.37
CA GLU A 142 8.09 10.84 10.02
C GLU A 142 6.58 10.99 10.26
N LEU A 143 5.84 9.87 10.25
CA LEU A 143 4.38 9.83 10.40
C LEU A 143 4.00 9.58 11.86
N ASN A 144 4.45 10.44 12.75
CA ASN A 144 4.13 10.38 14.18
C ASN A 144 3.08 11.42 14.58
N GLY A 145 2.63 11.40 15.83
CA GLY A 145 1.60 12.31 16.34
C GLY A 145 2.01 13.77 16.48
N THR A 146 3.27 14.11 16.20
CA THR A 146 3.81 15.48 16.28
C THR A 146 4.07 16.10 14.90
N THR A 147 3.80 15.36 13.83
CA THR A 147 4.03 15.81 12.45
C THR A 147 2.71 15.93 11.71
N THR A 148 2.46 17.10 11.11
CA THR A 148 1.29 17.35 10.27
C THR A 148 1.64 17.17 8.79
N ALA A 149 0.62 17.08 7.94
CA ALA A 149 0.82 17.06 6.49
C ALA A 149 1.53 18.34 5.98
N HIS A 150 1.32 19.48 6.64
CA HIS A 150 2.00 20.73 6.30
C HIS A 150 3.49 20.65 6.56
N ASN A 151 3.91 20.08 7.70
CA ASN A 151 5.33 19.89 8.04
C ASN A 151 6.06 19.00 7.00
N LEU A 152 5.32 18.10 6.35
CA LEU A 152 5.85 17.20 5.32
C LEU A 152 5.76 17.78 3.89
N GLY A 153 5.36 19.04 3.74
CA GLY A 153 5.13 19.63 2.42
C GLY A 153 3.90 19.11 1.67
N MET A 154 3.05 18.35 2.35
CA MET A 154 1.86 17.67 1.79
C MET A 154 0.56 18.42 2.08
N GLY A 155 0.61 19.66 2.53
CA GLY A 155 -0.57 20.44 2.92
C GLY A 155 -1.64 20.53 1.82
N ARG A 156 -1.23 20.56 0.54
CA ARG A 156 -2.16 20.58 -0.61
C ARG A 156 -3.02 19.31 -0.73
N MET A 157 -2.62 18.20 -0.11
CA MET A 157 -3.36 16.94 -0.12
C MET A 157 -4.45 16.91 0.95
N VAL A 158 -4.43 17.85 1.89
CA VAL A 158 -5.43 17.94 2.95
C VAL A 158 -6.65 18.70 2.45
N SER A 159 -7.80 18.04 2.39
CA SER A 159 -9.06 18.69 2.03
C SER A 159 -9.44 19.76 3.06
N GLN A 160 -9.74 20.95 2.60
CA GLN A 160 -10.19 22.07 3.46
C GLN A 160 -11.69 22.02 3.76
N THR A 161 -12.44 21.25 2.99
CA THR A 161 -13.92 21.20 3.06
C THR A 161 -14.45 19.88 3.64
N LYS A 162 -13.61 18.84 3.70
CA LYS A 162 -14.01 17.54 4.24
C LYS A 162 -13.93 17.55 5.75
N ASP A 163 -15.05 17.24 6.40
CA ASP A 163 -15.04 16.93 7.84
C ASP A 163 -14.35 15.59 8.09
N SER A 164 -13.29 15.59 8.90
CA SER A 164 -12.52 14.41 9.22
C SER A 164 -11.79 14.54 10.55
N ILE A 165 -11.56 13.40 11.20
CA ILE A 165 -10.80 13.33 12.45
C ILE A 165 -9.41 13.95 12.28
N GLY A 166 -8.73 13.69 11.16
CA GLY A 166 -7.41 14.24 10.87
C GLY A 166 -7.40 15.77 10.76
N ALA A 167 -8.44 16.38 10.17
CA ALA A 167 -8.56 17.84 10.09
C ALA A 167 -8.73 18.48 11.47
N VAL A 168 -9.49 17.86 12.37
CA VAL A 168 -9.65 18.33 13.76
C VAL A 168 -8.35 18.16 14.54
N LEU A 169 -7.73 16.98 14.46
CA LEU A 169 -6.52 16.67 15.23
C LEU A 169 -5.30 17.47 14.78
N SER A 170 -5.20 17.83 13.51
CA SER A 170 -4.08 18.66 13.01
C SER A 170 -4.10 20.10 13.55
N ARG A 171 -5.23 20.54 14.09
CA ARG A 171 -5.39 21.88 14.68
C ARG A 171 -5.13 21.93 16.17
N ARG A 172 -4.64 20.84 16.77
CA ARG A 172 -4.32 20.82 18.20
C ARG A 172 -3.22 21.82 18.52
N GLU A 173 -3.32 22.43 19.70
CA GLU A 173 -2.27 23.27 20.25
C GLU A 173 -0.93 22.50 20.25
N GLY A 174 0.15 23.16 19.93
CA GLY A 174 1.48 22.56 19.82
C GLY A 174 1.80 21.88 18.49
N LEU A 175 0.79 21.60 17.64
CA LEU A 175 0.98 21.21 16.24
C LEU A 175 0.88 22.40 15.27
N MET A 176 0.28 23.50 15.72
CA MET A 176 0.17 24.75 15.01
C MET A 176 1.38 25.62 15.37
N ARG A 177 2.53 25.34 14.77
CA ARG A 177 3.73 26.15 14.95
C ARG A 177 3.86 27.11 13.79
N GLU A 178 4.13 28.37 14.10
CA GLU A 178 4.38 29.42 13.10
C GLU A 178 5.80 29.34 12.50
N ASP A 179 6.70 28.61 13.17
CA ASP A 179 8.12 28.46 12.88
C ASP A 179 8.54 27.12 12.29
N ALA A 180 7.60 26.33 11.78
CA ALA A 180 7.85 25.01 11.23
C ALA A 180 7.90 25.00 9.69
#